data_beeb0395d680eecd152a0d338c5c1a33
#
_entry.id   beeb0395d680eecd152a0d338c5c1a33
#
_cell.length_a   1.000
_cell.length_b   1.000
_cell.length_c   1.000
_cell.angle_alpha   90.00
_cell.angle_beta   90.00
_cell.angle_gamma   90.00
#
_symmetry.space_group_name_H-M   'P 1'
#
loop_
_entity.id
_entity.type
_entity.pdbx_description
1 polymer ?
#
loop_
_entity_poly.entity_id
_entity_poly.type
_entity_poly.pdbx_seq_one_letter_code
_entity_poly.pdbx_strand_id
1 'polypeptide(L)'
;MEDKPQTVSLRYYGISPWEIEVIYNIFNEKFEVIQDVTERHEYLQQLGSKSLQMDCEECVSALTITIPLPFSEEFFKWFEFREWDKVKHIIKEMKRRRGNRKAIMVQILFGGWVDGQMSIPDYPNVQFVINSNESHDFNSAVEKIDFMVDLLPYHLNDSDVKKIGKTTQVVYRYATDFGKWYVSYVWTREGGGVFHPDSMKYDDENSSSQKRHGM
;
A
#
# COMPACT_ATOMS: atom_id res chain seq x y z
N MET A 1 11.64 16.37 25.65
CA MET A 1 10.97 16.55 24.34
C MET A 1 9.74 15.67 24.44
N GLU A 2 8.55 16.25 24.48
CA GLU A 2 7.34 15.46 24.33
C GLU A 2 7.36 14.88 22.91
N ASP A 3 7.38 13.54 22.82
CA ASP A 3 7.22 12.88 21.53
C ASP A 3 5.87 13.33 20.96
N LYS A 4 5.90 14.02 19.84
CA LYS A 4 4.66 14.33 19.11
C LYS A 4 3.96 13.01 18.83
N PRO A 5 2.65 12.88 19.14
CA PRO A 5 1.93 11.65 18.86
C PRO A 5 2.07 11.33 17.36
N GLN A 6 2.39 10.09 17.06
CA GLN A 6 2.49 9.64 15.68
C GLN A 6 1.11 9.70 15.02
N THR A 7 1.04 10.22 13.79
CA THR A 7 -0.21 10.52 13.12
C THR A 7 -0.50 9.51 12.01
N VAL A 8 -1.57 8.74 12.14
CA VAL A 8 -2.14 7.91 11.05
C VAL A 8 -2.99 8.80 10.16
N SER A 9 -2.82 8.69 8.85
CA SER A 9 -3.65 9.39 7.87
C SER A 9 -4.61 8.42 7.18
N LEU A 10 -5.90 8.80 7.14
CA LEU A 10 -6.96 8.12 6.41
C LEU A 10 -7.40 9.02 5.27
N ARG A 11 -6.95 8.72 4.04
CA ARG A 11 -7.41 9.42 2.83
C ARG A 11 -8.40 8.57 2.07
N TYR A 12 -9.54 9.14 1.67
CA TYR A 12 -10.58 8.34 1.04
C TYR A 12 -11.58 9.16 0.21
N TYR A 13 -12.25 8.46 -0.70
CA TYR A 13 -13.49 8.92 -1.33
C TYR A 13 -14.50 7.76 -1.45
N GLY A 14 -15.80 8.07 -1.49
CA GLY A 14 -16.85 7.07 -1.68
C GLY A 14 -16.96 6.03 -0.57
N ILE A 15 -16.42 6.31 0.60
CA ILE A 15 -16.50 5.45 1.80
C ILE A 15 -17.59 6.02 2.72
N SER A 16 -18.39 5.15 3.32
CA SER A 16 -19.45 5.60 4.22
C SER A 16 -18.88 6.13 5.54
N PRO A 17 -19.51 7.15 6.17
CA PRO A 17 -19.06 7.68 7.46
C PRO A 17 -18.88 6.60 8.52
N TRP A 18 -19.78 5.63 8.58
CA TRP A 18 -19.69 4.53 9.56
C TRP A 18 -18.44 3.66 9.34
N GLU A 19 -18.09 3.33 8.07
CA GLU A 19 -16.91 2.52 7.78
C GLU A 19 -15.63 3.24 8.21
N ILE A 20 -15.56 4.55 7.96
CA ILE A 20 -14.42 5.37 8.38
C ILE A 20 -14.37 5.54 9.89
N GLU A 21 -15.49 5.75 10.55
CA GLU A 21 -15.57 5.89 12.01
C GLU A 21 -15.02 4.63 12.72
N VAL A 22 -15.34 3.44 12.21
CA VAL A 22 -14.81 2.19 12.78
C VAL A 22 -13.28 2.15 12.64
N ILE A 23 -12.73 2.45 11.46
CA ILE A 23 -11.28 2.48 11.24
C ILE A 23 -10.63 3.55 12.11
N TYR A 24 -11.20 4.76 12.14
CA TYR A 24 -10.74 5.86 12.99
C TYR A 24 -10.62 5.43 14.43
N ASN A 25 -11.67 4.83 15.01
CA ASN A 25 -11.69 4.43 16.42
C ASN A 25 -10.62 3.39 16.74
N ILE A 26 -10.37 2.42 15.84
CA ILE A 26 -9.32 1.40 16.02
C ILE A 26 -7.93 2.07 16.11
N PHE A 27 -7.63 3.01 15.21
CA PHE A 27 -6.31 3.66 15.21
C PHE A 27 -6.19 4.72 16.31
N ASN A 28 -7.28 5.42 16.63
CA ASN A 28 -7.27 6.53 17.59
C ASN A 28 -7.01 6.09 19.06
N GLU A 29 -7.03 4.78 19.33
CA GLU A 29 -6.61 4.25 20.62
C GLU A 29 -5.09 4.41 20.85
N LYS A 30 -4.27 4.47 19.77
CA LYS A 30 -2.80 4.49 19.86
C LYS A 30 -2.11 5.59 19.05
N PHE A 31 -2.84 6.26 18.17
CA PHE A 31 -2.33 7.30 17.27
C PHE A 31 -3.21 8.56 17.34
N GLU A 32 -2.64 9.68 16.95
CA GLU A 32 -3.44 10.75 16.38
C GLU A 32 -3.93 10.33 15.00
N VAL A 33 -5.21 10.53 14.69
CA VAL A 33 -5.76 10.15 13.38
C VAL A 33 -6.29 11.37 12.65
N ILE A 34 -5.78 11.60 11.45
CA ILE A 34 -6.31 12.63 10.54
C ILE A 34 -7.11 11.98 9.41
N GLN A 35 -8.18 12.65 9.01
CA GLN A 35 -9.03 12.23 7.90
C GLN A 35 -8.91 13.25 6.76
N ASP A 36 -8.66 12.75 5.55
CA ASP A 36 -8.57 13.52 4.32
C ASP A 36 -9.63 12.99 3.34
N VAL A 37 -10.78 13.66 3.32
CA VAL A 37 -11.88 13.34 2.42
C VAL A 37 -11.62 14.06 1.10
N THR A 38 -11.44 13.31 0.04
CA THR A 38 -11.15 13.88 -1.28
C THR A 38 -12.24 13.58 -2.29
N GLU A 39 -12.27 14.32 -3.38
CA GLU A 39 -13.01 13.90 -4.55
C GLU A 39 -12.23 12.84 -5.34
N ARG A 40 -12.93 12.03 -6.14
CA ARG A 40 -12.32 10.94 -6.90
C ARG A 40 -11.15 11.41 -7.76
N HIS A 41 -11.30 12.52 -8.48
CA HIS A 41 -10.25 13.03 -9.37
C HIS A 41 -9.01 13.49 -8.61
N GLU A 42 -9.17 14.13 -7.46
CA GLU A 42 -8.06 14.55 -6.59
C GLU A 42 -7.31 13.34 -6.02
N TYR A 43 -8.07 12.33 -5.56
CA TYR A 43 -7.49 11.09 -5.08
C TYR A 43 -6.63 10.42 -6.16
N LEU A 44 -7.16 10.31 -7.39
CA LEU A 44 -6.43 9.70 -8.51
C LEU A 44 -5.16 10.46 -8.88
N GLN A 45 -5.18 11.80 -8.88
CA GLN A 45 -4.00 12.62 -9.15
C GLN A 45 -2.87 12.40 -8.13
N GLN A 46 -3.22 12.10 -6.89
CA GLN A 46 -2.27 11.92 -5.80
C GLN A 46 -1.70 10.48 -5.70
N LEU A 47 -2.19 9.53 -6.50
CA LEU A 47 -1.69 8.15 -6.49
C LEU A 47 -0.24 7.99 -6.98
N GLY A 48 0.38 9.06 -7.50
CA GLY A 48 1.80 9.14 -7.82
C GLY A 48 2.26 8.31 -9.02
N SER A 49 1.53 7.26 -9.44
CA SER A 49 1.85 6.48 -10.63
C SER A 49 0.65 6.28 -11.55
N LYS A 50 0.90 6.33 -12.86
CA LYS A 50 -0.14 6.03 -13.88
C LYS A 50 -0.72 4.64 -13.72
N SER A 51 0.09 3.66 -13.32
CA SER A 51 -0.34 2.28 -13.09
C SER A 51 -1.39 2.20 -11.97
N LEU A 52 -1.17 2.88 -10.84
CA LEU A 52 -2.15 2.94 -9.75
C LEU A 52 -3.42 3.72 -10.15
N GLN A 53 -3.28 4.76 -10.97
CA GLN A 53 -4.43 5.48 -11.52
C GLN A 53 -5.30 4.59 -12.39
N MET A 54 -4.70 3.82 -13.31
CA MET A 54 -5.41 2.86 -14.17
C MET A 54 -6.10 1.76 -13.37
N ASP A 55 -5.48 1.28 -12.28
CA ASP A 55 -6.09 0.28 -11.41
C ASP A 55 -7.36 0.77 -10.73
N CYS A 56 -7.49 2.07 -10.56
CA CYS A 56 -8.63 2.70 -9.88
C CYS A 56 -9.62 3.38 -10.83
N GLU A 57 -9.46 3.27 -12.16
CA GLU A 57 -10.40 3.91 -13.11
C GLU A 57 -11.85 3.50 -12.92
N GLU A 58 -12.10 2.25 -12.54
CA GLU A 58 -13.44 1.71 -12.29
C GLU A 58 -13.87 1.78 -10.82
N CYS A 59 -13.00 2.20 -9.90
CA CYS A 59 -13.31 2.24 -8.48
C CYS A 59 -14.34 3.34 -8.18
N VAL A 60 -15.41 2.99 -7.51
CA VAL A 60 -16.40 3.94 -6.98
C VAL A 60 -16.01 4.44 -5.58
N SER A 61 -15.07 3.77 -4.95
CA SER A 61 -14.53 4.14 -3.65
C SER A 61 -13.06 3.75 -3.52
N ALA A 62 -12.31 4.50 -2.74
CA ALA A 62 -10.95 4.14 -2.38
C ALA A 62 -10.61 4.60 -0.97
N LEU A 63 -9.66 3.88 -0.35
CA LEU A 63 -9.12 4.16 0.96
C LEU A 63 -7.61 3.98 0.94
N THR A 64 -6.88 4.97 1.42
CA THR A 64 -5.46 4.87 1.77
C THR A 64 -5.31 5.04 3.27
N ILE A 65 -4.68 4.08 3.92
CA ILE A 65 -4.27 4.13 5.33
C ILE A 65 -2.76 4.30 5.34
N THR A 66 -2.28 5.43 5.85
CA THR A 66 -0.84 5.66 6.05
C THR A 66 -0.51 5.56 7.53
N ILE A 67 0.34 4.59 7.86
CA ILE A 67 0.79 4.27 9.22
C ILE A 67 2.25 4.73 9.33
N PRO A 68 2.60 5.71 10.18
CA PRO A 68 3.95 6.31 10.25
C PRO A 68 4.95 5.45 11.02
N LEU A 69 4.88 4.14 10.84
CA LEU A 69 5.73 3.15 11.49
C LEU A 69 6.31 2.16 10.47
N PRO A 70 7.45 1.52 10.76
CA PRO A 70 7.99 0.45 9.93
C PRO A 70 7.02 -0.72 9.83
N PHE A 71 6.97 -1.35 8.65
CA PHE A 71 6.31 -2.63 8.49
C PHE A 71 7.19 -3.72 9.12
N SER A 72 6.88 -4.12 10.35
CA SER A 72 7.69 -5.02 11.16
C SER A 72 6.86 -5.85 12.13
N GLU A 73 7.44 -6.92 12.66
CA GLU A 73 6.80 -7.75 13.69
C GLU A 73 6.55 -6.94 14.98
N GLU A 74 7.45 -6.00 15.31
CA GLU A 74 7.31 -5.11 16.47
C GLU A 74 6.08 -4.23 16.36
N PHE A 75 5.76 -3.73 15.13
CA PHE A 75 4.51 -2.99 14.91
C PHE A 75 3.31 -3.83 15.29
N PHE A 76 3.19 -5.06 14.76
CA PHE A 76 2.02 -5.91 15.00
C PHE A 76 1.89 -6.36 16.46
N LYS A 77 3.01 -6.58 17.15
CA LYS A 77 3.01 -6.85 18.60
C LYS A 77 2.53 -5.64 19.40
N TRP A 78 3.02 -4.45 19.06
CA TRP A 78 2.67 -3.20 19.74
C TRP A 78 1.23 -2.75 19.43
N PHE A 79 0.80 -2.84 18.16
CA PHE A 79 -0.56 -2.48 17.73
C PHE A 79 -1.59 -3.51 18.20
N GLU A 80 -1.14 -4.71 18.54
CA GLU A 80 -1.89 -5.92 18.90
C GLU A 80 -2.56 -6.56 17.67
N PHE A 81 -2.28 -7.84 17.46
CA PHE A 81 -2.86 -8.61 16.34
C PHE A 81 -4.38 -8.56 16.32
N ARG A 82 -5.01 -8.49 17.51
CA ARG A 82 -6.47 -8.37 17.62
C ARG A 82 -7.02 -7.09 17.02
N GLU A 83 -6.32 -5.96 17.21
CA GLU A 83 -6.74 -4.68 16.63
C GLU A 83 -6.48 -4.68 15.11
N TRP A 84 -5.38 -5.27 14.67
CA TRP A 84 -5.11 -5.47 13.25
C TRP A 84 -6.18 -6.35 12.57
N ASP A 85 -6.63 -7.41 13.23
CA ASP A 85 -7.73 -8.26 12.73
C ASP A 85 -9.05 -7.48 12.58
N LYS A 86 -9.33 -6.51 13.45
CA LYS A 86 -10.48 -5.61 13.27
C LYS A 86 -10.32 -4.74 12.02
N VAL A 87 -9.12 -4.21 11.74
CA VAL A 87 -8.83 -3.45 10.52
C VAL A 87 -9.06 -4.34 9.30
N LYS A 88 -8.51 -5.56 9.28
CA LYS A 88 -8.74 -6.52 8.19
C LYS A 88 -10.24 -6.82 8.02
N HIS A 89 -10.96 -7.01 9.11
CA HIS A 89 -12.38 -7.31 9.07
C HIS A 89 -13.21 -6.19 8.43
N ILE A 90 -13.00 -4.94 8.83
CA ILE A 90 -13.75 -3.81 8.26
C ILE A 90 -13.43 -3.62 6.77
N ILE A 91 -12.17 -3.80 6.35
CA ILE A 91 -11.76 -3.74 4.94
C ILE A 91 -12.47 -4.82 4.11
N LYS A 92 -12.57 -6.05 4.60
CA LYS A 92 -13.31 -7.14 3.94
C LYS A 92 -14.80 -6.84 3.88
N GLU A 93 -15.38 -6.27 4.93
CA GLU A 93 -16.77 -5.86 4.97
C GLU A 93 -17.06 -4.75 3.96
N MET A 94 -16.17 -3.78 3.80
CA MET A 94 -16.25 -2.75 2.76
C MET A 94 -16.32 -3.37 1.37
N LYS A 95 -15.50 -4.38 1.08
CA LYS A 95 -15.54 -5.13 -0.20
C LYS A 95 -16.85 -5.88 -0.36
N ARG A 96 -17.28 -6.62 0.67
CA ARG A 96 -18.52 -7.40 0.66
C ARG A 96 -19.74 -6.54 0.30
N ARG A 97 -19.84 -5.33 0.84
CA ARG A 97 -20.95 -4.40 0.57
C ARG A 97 -20.97 -3.87 -0.87
N ARG A 98 -19.80 -3.81 -1.53
CA ARG A 98 -19.67 -3.32 -2.90
C ARG A 98 -19.73 -4.41 -3.96
N GLY A 99 -19.71 -5.69 -3.54
CA GLY A 99 -19.86 -6.87 -4.42
C GLY A 99 -18.60 -7.21 -5.22
N ASN A 100 -18.79 -8.14 -6.18
CA ASN A 100 -17.72 -8.69 -7.02
C ASN A 100 -17.45 -7.76 -8.21
N ARG A 101 -16.77 -6.64 -7.98
CA ARG A 101 -16.27 -5.71 -9.01
C ARG A 101 -15.05 -4.99 -8.44
N LYS A 102 -14.27 -4.34 -9.29
CA LYS A 102 -13.23 -3.39 -8.84
C LYS A 102 -13.85 -2.11 -8.24
N ALA A 103 -14.84 -2.28 -7.38
CA ALA A 103 -15.59 -1.16 -6.83
C ALA A 103 -14.86 -0.43 -5.71
N ILE A 104 -13.84 -1.06 -5.13
CA ILE A 104 -13.04 -0.47 -4.07
C ILE A 104 -11.55 -0.79 -4.27
N MET A 105 -10.71 0.22 -4.12
CA MET A 105 -9.27 0.06 -3.95
C MET A 105 -8.88 0.40 -2.51
N VAL A 106 -8.09 -0.47 -1.88
CA VAL A 106 -7.51 -0.20 -0.57
C VAL A 106 -6.00 -0.19 -0.69
N GLN A 107 -5.39 0.85 -0.14
CA GLN A 107 -3.94 0.95 0.02
C GLN A 107 -3.59 1.04 1.50
N ILE A 108 -2.57 0.29 1.90
CA ILE A 108 -2.01 0.36 3.25
C ILE A 108 -0.53 0.67 3.09
N LEU A 109 -0.12 1.83 3.57
CA LEU A 109 1.26 2.33 3.50
C LEU A 109 1.86 2.38 4.90
N PHE A 110 2.92 1.64 5.10
CA PHE A 110 3.77 1.74 6.29
C PHE A 110 4.97 2.64 5.98
N GLY A 111 5.27 3.56 6.87
CA GLY A 111 6.23 4.64 6.67
C GLY A 111 5.55 5.89 6.14
N GLY A 112 6.08 6.47 5.09
CA GLY A 112 5.56 7.68 4.46
C GLY A 112 6.65 8.74 4.25
N TRP A 113 6.23 9.88 3.71
CA TRP A 113 7.08 11.03 3.44
C TRP A 113 6.57 12.23 4.24
N VAL A 114 7.47 12.91 4.92
CA VAL A 114 7.21 14.17 5.61
C VAL A 114 8.16 15.20 5.03
N ASP A 115 7.63 16.29 4.47
CA ASP A 115 8.41 17.39 3.87
C ASP A 115 9.46 16.90 2.85
N GLY A 116 9.10 15.90 2.03
CA GLY A 116 9.98 15.32 1.01
C GLY A 116 11.06 14.39 1.54
N GLN A 117 11.04 14.07 2.83
CA GLN A 117 11.93 13.09 3.46
C GLN A 117 11.16 11.86 3.92
N MET A 118 11.83 10.71 3.92
CA MET A 118 11.24 9.50 4.51
C MET A 118 10.98 9.72 5.99
N SER A 119 9.77 9.40 6.43
CA SER A 119 9.40 9.50 7.85
C SER A 119 10.24 8.59 8.73
N ILE A 120 10.77 7.50 8.15
CA ILE A 120 11.61 6.51 8.83
C ILE A 120 12.87 6.28 7.96
N PRO A 121 13.99 7.01 8.22
CA PRO A 121 15.14 7.04 7.31
C PRO A 121 15.85 5.69 7.05
N ASP A 122 15.78 4.77 8.00
CA ASP A 122 16.50 3.48 7.93
C ASP A 122 15.65 2.32 7.40
N TYR A 123 14.36 2.55 7.18
CA TYR A 123 13.41 1.54 6.70
C TYR A 123 12.77 1.99 5.40
N PRO A 124 12.60 1.09 4.41
CA PRO A 124 11.83 1.42 3.22
C PRO A 124 10.35 1.59 3.59
N ASN A 125 9.66 2.48 2.89
CA ASN A 125 8.21 2.50 2.91
C ASN A 125 7.68 1.22 2.28
N VAL A 126 6.65 0.63 2.87
CA VAL A 126 6.03 -0.61 2.37
C VAL A 126 4.56 -0.35 2.08
N GLN A 127 4.17 -0.51 0.82
CA GLN A 127 2.82 -0.23 0.35
C GLN A 127 2.16 -1.52 -0.18
N PHE A 128 0.98 -1.81 0.32
CA PHE A 128 0.11 -2.87 -0.17
C PHE A 128 -1.04 -2.27 -0.95
N VAL A 129 -1.27 -2.75 -2.19
CA VAL A 129 -2.36 -2.30 -3.07
C VAL A 129 -3.32 -3.45 -3.31
N ILE A 130 -4.58 -3.29 -2.93
CA ILE A 130 -5.64 -4.29 -2.98
C ILE A 130 -6.78 -3.75 -3.82
N ASN A 131 -7.02 -4.35 -4.99
CA ASN A 131 -8.05 -3.92 -5.94
C ASN A 131 -8.69 -5.07 -6.72
N SER A 132 -8.70 -6.30 -6.17
CA SER A 132 -9.26 -7.46 -6.86
C SER A 132 -10.77 -7.33 -7.13
N ASN A 133 -11.20 -7.84 -8.29
CA ASN A 133 -12.62 -7.94 -8.66
C ASN A 133 -13.34 -8.92 -7.74
N GLU A 134 -12.74 -10.10 -7.52
CA GLU A 134 -13.34 -11.17 -6.77
C GLU A 134 -13.17 -10.96 -5.26
N SER A 135 -14.26 -11.15 -4.53
CA SER A 135 -14.25 -10.99 -3.06
C SER A 135 -13.32 -12.00 -2.38
N HIS A 136 -13.22 -13.22 -2.93
CA HIS A 136 -12.32 -14.24 -2.39
C HIS A 136 -10.85 -13.77 -2.43
N ASP A 137 -10.40 -13.29 -3.59
CA ASP A 137 -9.02 -12.86 -3.80
C ASP A 137 -8.70 -11.59 -2.99
N PHE A 138 -9.65 -10.65 -2.96
CA PHE A 138 -9.54 -9.45 -2.13
C PHE A 138 -9.37 -9.82 -0.65
N ASN A 139 -10.22 -10.72 -0.14
CA ASN A 139 -10.15 -11.18 1.24
C ASN A 139 -8.85 -11.94 1.54
N SER A 140 -8.41 -12.79 0.60
CA SER A 140 -7.14 -13.51 0.72
C SER A 140 -5.93 -12.57 0.74
N ALA A 141 -5.96 -11.49 -0.06
CA ALA A 141 -4.94 -10.45 -0.03
C ALA A 141 -4.89 -9.79 1.35
N VAL A 142 -6.04 -9.33 1.85
CA VAL A 142 -6.12 -8.68 3.18
C VAL A 142 -5.60 -9.58 4.29
N GLU A 143 -5.97 -10.88 4.30
CA GLU A 143 -5.55 -11.83 5.33
C GLU A 143 -4.05 -12.10 5.35
N LYS A 144 -3.38 -11.96 4.20
CA LYS A 144 -1.97 -12.32 4.07
C LYS A 144 -1.00 -11.15 4.24
N ILE A 145 -1.47 -9.95 4.60
CA ILE A 145 -0.60 -8.76 4.73
C ILE A 145 0.44 -8.96 5.83
N ASP A 146 0.01 -9.35 7.01
CA ASP A 146 0.88 -9.52 8.17
C ASP A 146 1.94 -10.62 7.98
N PHE A 147 1.66 -11.66 7.20
CA PHE A 147 2.66 -12.68 6.85
C PHE A 147 3.80 -12.14 5.97
N MET A 148 3.59 -11.00 5.30
CA MET A 148 4.62 -10.38 4.48
C MET A 148 5.79 -9.81 5.29
N VAL A 149 5.63 -9.66 6.60
CA VAL A 149 6.73 -9.24 7.51
C VAL A 149 7.92 -10.19 7.40
N ASP A 150 7.67 -11.49 7.39
CA ASP A 150 8.72 -12.51 7.29
C ASP A 150 9.38 -12.55 5.91
N LEU A 151 8.65 -12.14 4.86
CA LEU A 151 9.13 -12.19 3.48
C LEU A 151 9.84 -10.91 3.04
N LEU A 152 9.53 -9.76 3.66
CA LEU A 152 10.13 -8.47 3.28
C LEU A 152 11.67 -8.49 3.26
N PRO A 153 12.39 -9.06 4.26
CA PRO A 153 13.85 -9.12 4.23
C PRO A 153 14.39 -9.91 3.04
N TYR A 154 13.71 -10.98 2.62
CA TYR A 154 14.11 -11.77 1.44
C TYR A 154 13.93 -10.97 0.16
N HIS A 155 12.81 -10.26 0.00
CA HIS A 155 12.56 -9.41 -1.16
C HIS A 155 13.56 -8.24 -1.25
N LEU A 156 13.89 -7.59 -0.13
CA LEU A 156 14.89 -6.52 -0.09
C LEU A 156 16.33 -7.02 -0.35
N ASN A 157 16.59 -8.30 -0.05
CA ASN A 157 17.88 -8.94 -0.28
C ASN A 157 18.00 -9.60 -1.66
N ASP A 158 16.93 -9.61 -2.44
CA ASP A 158 16.95 -10.12 -3.81
C ASP A 158 18.02 -9.40 -4.66
N SER A 159 18.70 -10.18 -5.54
CA SER A 159 19.82 -9.66 -6.33
C SER A 159 19.39 -8.55 -7.29
N ASP A 160 18.19 -8.63 -7.83
CA ASP A 160 17.68 -7.67 -8.81
C ASP A 160 17.20 -6.39 -8.10
N VAL A 161 16.60 -6.51 -6.92
CA VAL A 161 16.29 -5.35 -6.07
C VAL A 161 17.56 -4.61 -5.67
N LYS A 162 18.61 -5.32 -5.25
CA LYS A 162 19.89 -4.70 -4.84
C LYS A 162 20.61 -3.99 -5.97
N LYS A 163 20.46 -4.42 -7.23
CA LYS A 163 21.06 -3.75 -8.39
C LYS A 163 20.49 -2.35 -8.63
N ILE A 164 19.24 -2.08 -8.20
CA ILE A 164 18.60 -0.78 -8.39
C ILE A 164 19.16 0.29 -7.45
N GLY A 165 19.77 -0.10 -6.32
CA GLY A 165 20.28 0.80 -5.30
C GLY A 165 19.59 0.67 -3.93
N LYS A 166 19.79 1.66 -3.05
CA LYS A 166 19.16 1.64 -1.72
C LYS A 166 17.65 1.86 -1.84
N THR A 167 16.88 0.82 -1.56
CA THR A 167 15.43 0.85 -1.61
C THR A 167 14.84 1.88 -0.64
N THR A 168 13.96 2.75 -1.14
CA THR A 168 13.21 3.75 -0.36
C THR A 168 11.75 3.39 -0.22
N GLN A 169 11.19 2.64 -1.18
CA GLN A 169 9.82 2.14 -1.12
C GLN A 169 9.67 0.83 -1.87
N VAL A 170 8.86 -0.07 -1.32
CA VAL A 170 8.43 -1.32 -1.97
C VAL A 170 6.91 -1.29 -2.10
N VAL A 171 6.41 -1.57 -3.30
CA VAL A 171 4.98 -1.68 -3.59
C VAL A 171 4.63 -3.13 -3.87
N TYR A 172 3.72 -3.67 -3.07
CA TYR A 172 3.18 -5.01 -3.21
C TYR A 172 1.82 -4.99 -3.89
N ARG A 173 1.61 -5.94 -4.81
CA ARG A 173 0.31 -6.27 -5.40
C ARG A 173 -0.01 -7.74 -5.21
N TYR A 174 -1.29 -8.05 -5.17
CA TYR A 174 -1.74 -9.42 -5.03
C TYR A 174 -2.00 -10.06 -6.40
N ALA A 175 -1.28 -11.14 -6.70
CA ALA A 175 -1.48 -11.93 -7.90
C ALA A 175 -2.59 -12.96 -7.65
N THR A 176 -3.75 -12.77 -8.26
CA THR A 176 -4.92 -13.64 -8.09
C THR A 176 -4.66 -15.05 -8.61
N ASP A 177 -3.97 -15.18 -9.75
CA ASP A 177 -3.64 -16.46 -10.38
C ASP A 177 -2.75 -17.35 -9.50
N PHE A 178 -1.92 -16.73 -8.65
CA PHE A 178 -1.00 -17.44 -7.76
C PHE A 178 -1.41 -17.40 -6.29
N GLY A 179 -2.44 -16.64 -5.95
CA GLY A 179 -2.92 -16.47 -4.58
C GLY A 179 -1.88 -15.89 -3.62
N LYS A 180 -0.97 -15.02 -4.09
CA LYS A 180 0.16 -14.49 -3.31
C LYS A 180 0.46 -13.02 -3.59
N TRP A 181 1.08 -12.36 -2.63
CA TRP A 181 1.70 -11.06 -2.79
C TRP A 181 3.00 -11.18 -3.60
N TYR A 182 3.28 -10.18 -4.44
CA TYR A 182 4.54 -10.04 -5.16
C TYR A 182 5.00 -8.58 -5.13
N VAL A 183 6.30 -8.37 -5.26
CA VAL A 183 6.88 -7.04 -5.45
C VAL A 183 6.52 -6.57 -6.86
N SER A 184 5.70 -5.54 -6.93
CA SER A 184 5.27 -4.95 -8.20
C SER A 184 6.19 -3.81 -8.63
N TYR A 185 6.68 -3.05 -7.64
CA TYR A 185 7.52 -1.90 -7.88
C TYR A 185 8.46 -1.64 -6.71
N VAL A 186 9.67 -1.16 -7.02
CA VAL A 186 10.64 -0.71 -6.04
C VAL A 186 11.12 0.69 -6.43
N TRP A 187 11.11 1.61 -5.47
CA TRP A 187 11.72 2.93 -5.60
C TRP A 187 13.05 2.96 -4.87
N THR A 188 14.02 3.66 -5.48
CA THR A 188 15.30 4.01 -4.87
C THR A 188 15.52 5.51 -4.97
N ARG A 189 16.62 6.01 -4.43
CA ARG A 189 16.99 7.44 -4.61
C ARG A 189 17.37 7.76 -6.05
N GLU A 190 17.87 6.77 -6.78
CA GLU A 190 18.36 6.88 -8.15
C GLU A 190 17.28 6.65 -9.21
N GLY A 191 16.14 6.04 -8.82
CA GLY A 191 15.06 5.70 -9.72
C GLY A 191 14.21 4.56 -9.19
N GLY A 192 13.45 3.92 -10.06
CA GLY A 192 12.57 2.81 -9.70
C GLY A 192 12.54 1.73 -10.77
N GLY A 193 11.95 0.60 -10.47
CA GLY A 193 11.79 -0.49 -11.40
C GLY A 193 10.55 -1.34 -11.15
N VAL A 194 10.00 -1.89 -12.23
CA VAL A 194 8.84 -2.76 -12.24
C VAL A 194 9.29 -4.21 -12.18
N PHE A 195 8.60 -5.02 -11.39
CA PHE A 195 8.83 -6.46 -11.29
C PHE A 195 7.62 -7.22 -11.86
N HIS A 196 7.88 -8.25 -12.65
CA HIS A 196 6.86 -9.12 -13.17
C HIS A 196 6.70 -10.36 -12.28
N PRO A 197 5.47 -10.76 -11.94
CA PRO A 197 5.23 -11.87 -11.01
C PRO A 197 5.78 -13.22 -11.48
N ASP A 198 5.86 -13.44 -12.79
CA ASP A 198 6.26 -14.73 -13.36
C ASP A 198 7.78 -14.93 -13.43
N SER A 199 8.56 -13.85 -13.38
CA SER A 199 10.00 -13.95 -13.66
C SER A 199 10.86 -13.24 -12.62
N MET A 200 10.27 -12.42 -11.73
CA MET A 200 11.02 -11.44 -10.92
C MET A 200 11.99 -10.61 -11.79
N LYS A 201 11.70 -10.46 -13.08
CA LYS A 201 12.56 -9.70 -13.99
C LYS A 201 12.33 -8.22 -13.81
N TYR A 202 13.42 -7.52 -13.71
CA TYR A 202 13.48 -6.07 -13.61
C TYR A 202 13.38 -5.45 -15.00
N ASP A 203 12.38 -4.59 -15.20
CA ASP A 203 12.29 -3.70 -16.36
C ASP A 203 12.55 -2.26 -15.88
N ASP A 204 13.63 -1.64 -16.39
CA ASP A 204 13.96 -0.26 -16.11
C ASP A 204 13.00 0.68 -16.87
N GLU A 205 12.15 1.43 -16.16
CA GLU A 205 11.23 2.40 -16.78
C GLU A 205 11.98 3.45 -17.63
N ASN A 206 13.24 3.74 -17.31
CA ASN A 206 14.06 4.68 -18.08
C ASN A 206 14.50 4.13 -19.44
N SER A 207 14.55 2.81 -19.64
CA SER A 207 14.94 2.23 -20.93
C SER A 207 13.86 2.37 -22.00
N SER A 208 12.60 2.55 -21.63
CA SER A 208 11.47 2.66 -22.56
C SER A 208 11.29 4.10 -23.12
N SER A 209 11.77 5.12 -22.42
CA SER A 209 11.67 6.52 -22.88
C SER A 209 12.75 6.93 -23.88
N GLN A 210 13.91 6.26 -23.91
CA GLN A 210 14.97 6.56 -24.86
C GLN A 210 14.75 5.94 -26.26
N LYS A 211 13.89 4.93 -26.41
CA LYS A 211 13.60 4.32 -27.73
C LYS A 211 12.56 5.07 -28.59
N ARG A 212 11.94 6.13 -28.08
CA ARG A 212 10.94 6.92 -28.82
C ARG A 212 11.46 8.20 -29.47
N HIS A 213 12.75 8.53 -29.34
CA HIS A 213 13.36 9.74 -29.94
C HIS A 213 14.43 9.45 -30.98
N GLY A 214 14.44 8.25 -31.56
CA GLY A 214 15.39 7.87 -32.61
C GLY A 214 14.70 7.21 -33.79
N MET A 215 13.80 7.94 -34.47
CA MET A 215 13.40 7.74 -35.87
C MET A 215 12.90 9.04 -36.46
#